data_36919fbdad7ab2ff1f2d540a2ddfa563
#
_entry.id   36919fbdad7ab2ff1f2d540a2ddfa563
#
_cell.length_a   1.000
_cell.length_b   1.000
_cell.length_c   1.000
_cell.angle_alpha   90.00
_cell.angle_beta   90.00
_cell.angle_gamma   90.00
#
_symmetry.space_group_name_H-M   'P 1'
#
loop_
_entity.id
_entity.type
_entity.pdbx_description
1 polymer ?
#
loop_
_entity_poly.entity_id
_entity_poly.type
_entity_poly.pdbx_seq_one_letter_code
_entity_poly.pdbx_strand_id
1 'polypeptide(L)'
;MPKTGLDALLRPESSILVLIDHQPYQFANLHSHEPTMIVNNVIGLAKTAKVFNVPTILTTVIEERGGYLIKGLQDVFPEQKPINRTFINTWQDERVVDAVKKSGRKQLVLAALWSEICLAMPAIQALAEGYDVFIVTDASGGVTAEAHDMAVRRMVAAGAIPVTWLAVAGEWQRDWAREKTAAGLAGVLAEHGGASGVAFAWEMQLLAAQRSRPPS
;
A
#
# COMPACT_ATOMS: atom_id res chain seq x y z
N MET A 1 18.85 0.08 -17.06
CA MET A 1 19.27 1.30 -16.33
C MET A 1 18.14 1.70 -15.40
N PRO A 2 18.39 2.25 -14.22
CA PRO A 2 17.32 2.77 -13.38
C PRO A 2 16.59 3.91 -14.11
N LYS A 3 15.26 3.93 -13.99
CA LYS A 3 14.45 5.02 -14.53
C LYS A 3 14.75 6.32 -13.79
N THR A 4 14.63 7.46 -14.46
CA THR A 4 14.90 8.78 -13.90
C THR A 4 13.79 9.75 -14.25
N GLY A 5 13.74 10.89 -13.55
CA GLY A 5 12.72 11.90 -13.78
C GLY A 5 11.31 11.38 -13.50
N LEU A 6 10.33 11.83 -14.26
CA LEU A 6 8.92 11.46 -14.08
C LEU A 6 8.63 9.97 -14.35
N ASP A 7 9.48 9.29 -15.11
CA ASP A 7 9.32 7.86 -15.40
C ASP A 7 9.71 6.97 -14.20
N ALA A 8 10.45 7.51 -13.24
CA ALA A 8 10.77 6.84 -11.99
C ALA A 8 9.65 6.91 -10.95
N LEU A 9 8.66 7.79 -11.14
CA LEU A 9 7.57 7.99 -10.20
C LEU A 9 6.36 7.10 -10.53
N LEU A 10 5.58 6.78 -9.50
CA LEU A 10 4.33 6.03 -9.64
C LEU A 10 3.27 6.80 -10.43
N ARG A 11 2.51 6.07 -11.23
CA ARG A 11 1.36 6.57 -11.98
C ARG A 11 0.18 5.63 -11.79
N PRO A 12 -1.03 6.13 -11.45
CA PRO A 12 -2.19 5.27 -11.23
C PRO A 12 -2.48 4.32 -12.40
N GLU A 13 -2.36 4.83 -13.62
CA GLU A 13 -2.62 4.08 -14.86
C GLU A 13 -1.59 2.98 -15.17
N SER A 14 -0.42 3.03 -14.54
CA SER A 14 0.64 2.02 -14.67
C SER A 14 0.78 1.12 -13.46
N SER A 15 0.12 1.47 -12.34
CA SER A 15 0.26 0.81 -11.05
C SER A 15 -0.77 -0.30 -10.84
N ILE A 16 -0.35 -1.35 -10.14
CA ILE A 16 -1.21 -2.34 -9.50
C ILE A 16 -0.75 -2.52 -8.06
N LEU A 17 -1.71 -2.53 -7.13
CA LEU A 17 -1.45 -2.76 -5.71
C LEU A 17 -1.63 -4.24 -5.38
N VAL A 18 -0.69 -4.83 -4.63
CA VAL A 18 -0.83 -6.18 -4.07
C VAL A 18 -0.65 -6.11 -2.57
N LEU A 19 -1.71 -6.42 -1.83
CA LEU A 19 -1.73 -6.47 -0.37
C LEU A 19 -1.63 -7.93 0.07
N ILE A 20 -0.51 -8.26 0.74
CA ILE A 20 -0.12 -9.64 1.00
C ILE A 20 -0.22 -9.93 2.50
N ASP A 21 -1.13 -10.84 2.86
CA ASP A 21 -1.20 -11.51 4.17
C ASP A 21 -1.37 -10.58 5.38
N HIS A 22 -2.15 -9.51 5.24
CA HIS A 22 -2.54 -8.66 6.37
C HIS A 22 -3.62 -9.37 7.20
N GLN A 23 -3.22 -10.44 7.90
CA GLN A 23 -4.04 -11.36 8.67
C GLN A 23 -3.76 -11.24 10.18
N PRO A 24 -4.70 -11.61 11.06
CA PRO A 24 -4.51 -11.53 12.52
C PRO A 24 -3.26 -12.23 13.05
N TYR A 25 -2.93 -13.41 12.52
CA TYR A 25 -1.73 -14.15 12.94
C TYR A 25 -0.44 -13.39 12.64
N GLN A 26 -0.35 -12.77 11.48
CA GLN A 26 0.81 -11.98 11.08
C GLN A 26 0.94 -10.71 11.95
N PHE A 27 -0.18 -10.07 12.28
CA PHE A 27 -0.20 -8.92 13.19
C PHE A 27 0.18 -9.29 14.62
N ALA A 28 -0.25 -10.46 15.13
CA ALA A 28 0.12 -10.93 16.47
C ALA A 28 1.63 -11.17 16.64
N ASN A 29 2.36 -11.38 15.54
CA ASN A 29 3.80 -11.60 15.51
C ASN A 29 4.57 -10.44 14.87
N LEU A 30 3.96 -9.28 14.76
CA LEU A 30 4.57 -8.06 14.22
C LEU A 30 5.26 -7.29 15.35
N HIS A 31 6.60 -7.18 15.28
CA HIS A 31 7.40 -6.48 16.28
C HIS A 31 8.34 -5.41 15.67
N SER A 32 8.35 -5.23 14.37
CA SER A 32 9.15 -4.18 13.72
C SER A 32 8.55 -2.78 13.86
N HIS A 33 7.23 -2.71 13.98
CA HIS A 33 6.44 -1.48 14.02
C HIS A 33 5.30 -1.63 15.02
N GLU A 34 4.76 -0.49 15.44
CA GLU A 34 3.50 -0.47 16.17
C GLU A 34 2.37 -1.03 15.28
N PRO A 35 1.66 -2.10 15.69
CA PRO A 35 0.66 -2.73 14.84
C PRO A 35 -0.46 -1.79 14.35
N THR A 36 -0.89 -0.84 15.19
CA THR A 36 -1.92 0.13 14.83
C THR A 36 -1.48 1.08 13.72
N MET A 37 -0.18 1.40 13.64
CA MET A 37 0.39 2.18 12.55
C MET A 37 0.28 1.42 11.22
N ILE A 38 0.66 0.14 11.20
CA ILE A 38 0.56 -0.69 9.98
C ILE A 38 -0.91 -0.87 9.56
N VAL A 39 -1.82 -1.10 10.51
CA VAL A 39 -3.27 -1.17 10.24
C VAL A 39 -3.77 0.13 9.60
N ASN A 40 -3.45 1.28 10.20
CA ASN A 40 -3.83 2.59 9.68
C ASN A 40 -3.30 2.80 8.26
N ASN A 41 -2.02 2.55 8.05
CA ASN A 41 -1.33 2.86 6.80
C ASN A 41 -1.76 1.94 5.65
N VAL A 42 -1.97 0.63 5.91
CA VAL A 42 -2.43 -0.28 4.87
C VAL A 42 -3.87 0.00 4.46
N ILE A 43 -4.73 0.43 5.40
CA ILE A 43 -6.09 0.85 5.08
C ILE A 43 -6.07 2.16 4.29
N GLY A 44 -5.25 3.13 4.69
CA GLY A 44 -5.04 4.38 3.95
C GLY A 44 -4.56 4.14 2.52
N LEU A 45 -3.58 3.25 2.34
CA LEU A 45 -3.08 2.82 1.03
C LEU A 45 -4.19 2.16 0.19
N ALA A 46 -4.97 1.26 0.79
CA ALA A 46 -6.08 0.57 0.12
C ALA A 46 -7.17 1.54 -0.34
N LYS A 47 -7.60 2.47 0.53
CA LYS A 47 -8.56 3.53 0.18
C LYS A 47 -8.02 4.44 -0.92
N THR A 48 -6.73 4.80 -0.85
CA THR A 48 -6.05 5.57 -1.90
C THR A 48 -6.13 4.84 -3.24
N ALA A 49 -5.85 3.54 -3.29
CA ALA A 49 -5.97 2.75 -4.52
C ALA A 49 -7.40 2.79 -5.10
N LYS A 50 -8.43 2.78 -4.25
CA LYS A 50 -9.84 2.96 -4.68
C LYS A 50 -10.09 4.34 -5.29
N VAL A 51 -9.60 5.41 -4.66
CA VAL A 51 -9.74 6.79 -5.16
C VAL A 51 -9.15 6.92 -6.57
N PHE A 52 -8.01 6.29 -6.81
CA PHE A 52 -7.32 6.36 -8.11
C PHE A 52 -7.68 5.24 -9.08
N ASN A 53 -8.65 4.37 -8.75
CA ASN A 53 -9.03 3.21 -9.55
C ASN A 53 -7.83 2.30 -9.89
N VAL A 54 -6.89 2.17 -8.96
CA VAL A 54 -5.75 1.26 -9.12
C VAL A 54 -6.21 -0.16 -8.83
N PRO A 55 -6.04 -1.10 -9.77
CA PRO A 55 -6.35 -2.50 -9.52
C PRO A 55 -5.63 -3.02 -8.29
N THR A 56 -6.34 -3.73 -7.43
CA THR A 56 -5.78 -4.25 -6.18
C THR A 56 -5.97 -5.76 -6.11
N ILE A 57 -4.92 -6.48 -5.78
CA ILE A 57 -4.95 -7.92 -5.48
C ILE A 57 -4.79 -8.09 -3.98
N LEU A 58 -5.66 -8.90 -3.39
CA LEU A 58 -5.62 -9.28 -1.98
C LEU A 58 -5.19 -10.74 -1.87
N THR A 59 -4.25 -11.05 -0.98
CA THR A 59 -3.87 -12.43 -0.71
C THR A 59 -3.90 -12.75 0.77
N THR A 60 -4.13 -14.02 1.07
CA THR A 60 -4.01 -14.62 2.39
C THR A 60 -3.17 -15.89 2.29
N VAL A 61 -2.56 -16.29 3.39
CA VAL A 61 -1.85 -17.57 3.48
C VAL A 61 -2.49 -18.43 4.57
N ILE A 62 -2.94 -19.62 4.17
CA ILE A 62 -3.54 -20.64 5.05
C ILE A 62 -4.55 -20.00 6.03
N GLU A 63 -5.70 -19.57 5.51
CA GLU A 63 -6.73 -18.85 6.30
C GLU A 63 -7.18 -19.60 7.54
N GLU A 64 -7.21 -20.93 7.50
CA GLU A 64 -7.57 -21.78 8.63
C GLU A 64 -6.65 -21.59 9.83
N ARG A 65 -5.40 -21.20 9.58
CA ARG A 65 -4.37 -20.95 10.59
C ARG A 65 -4.15 -19.45 10.86
N GLY A 66 -4.06 -18.67 9.79
CA GLY A 66 -3.72 -17.25 9.84
C GLY A 66 -4.89 -16.33 10.15
N GLY A 67 -6.11 -16.82 9.97
CA GLY A 67 -7.32 -16.03 9.94
C GLY A 67 -7.54 -15.36 8.58
N TYR A 68 -8.67 -14.70 8.42
CA TYR A 68 -8.99 -13.91 7.22
C TYR A 68 -8.29 -12.55 7.25
N LEU A 69 -8.40 -11.74 6.22
CA LEU A 69 -7.89 -10.37 6.20
C LEU A 69 -8.45 -9.54 7.36
N ILE A 70 -7.69 -8.58 7.87
CA ILE A 70 -8.20 -7.62 8.86
C ILE A 70 -9.43 -6.90 8.34
N LYS A 71 -10.37 -6.61 9.26
CA LYS A 71 -11.68 -6.05 8.92
C LYS A 71 -11.59 -4.76 8.09
N GLY A 72 -10.65 -3.88 8.39
CA GLY A 72 -10.50 -2.62 7.64
C GLY A 72 -10.25 -2.83 6.14
N LEU A 73 -9.51 -3.88 5.75
CA LEU A 73 -9.32 -4.21 4.33
C LEU A 73 -10.57 -4.84 3.73
N GLN A 74 -11.29 -5.68 4.48
CA GLN A 74 -12.57 -6.22 4.03
C GLN A 74 -13.58 -5.10 3.74
N ASP A 75 -13.62 -4.08 4.58
CA ASP A 75 -14.54 -2.94 4.42
C ASP A 75 -14.20 -2.07 3.19
N VAL A 76 -12.92 -1.97 2.83
CA VAL A 76 -12.50 -1.28 1.60
C VAL A 76 -12.86 -2.09 0.34
N PHE A 77 -12.78 -3.42 0.41
CA PHE A 77 -13.01 -4.33 -0.72
C PHE A 77 -14.08 -5.39 -0.40
N PRO A 78 -15.34 -5.00 -0.08
CA PRO A 78 -16.35 -5.93 0.43
C PRO A 78 -16.72 -7.04 -0.56
N GLU A 79 -16.61 -6.78 -1.86
CA GLU A 79 -16.96 -7.74 -2.92
C GLU A 79 -15.76 -8.60 -3.37
N GLN A 80 -14.56 -8.31 -2.88
CA GLN A 80 -13.34 -8.96 -3.34
C GLN A 80 -12.88 -10.01 -2.34
N LYS A 81 -12.84 -11.28 -2.78
CA LYS A 81 -12.23 -12.35 -2.00
C LYS A 81 -10.71 -12.37 -2.21
N PRO A 82 -9.90 -12.54 -1.16
CA PRO A 82 -8.48 -12.73 -1.31
C PRO A 82 -8.16 -14.07 -1.96
N ILE A 83 -7.01 -14.15 -2.60
CA ILE A 83 -6.46 -15.42 -3.08
C ILE A 83 -5.79 -16.11 -1.88
N ASN A 84 -6.50 -17.07 -1.30
CA ASN A 84 -5.94 -17.93 -0.24
C ASN A 84 -4.97 -18.94 -0.85
N ARG A 85 -3.75 -19.01 -0.34
CA ARG A 85 -2.65 -19.81 -0.87
C ARG A 85 -1.90 -20.58 0.21
N THR A 86 -1.13 -21.59 -0.21
CA THR A 86 -0.19 -22.34 0.63
C THR A 86 1.26 -21.96 0.35
N PHE A 87 1.55 -21.42 -0.82
CA PHE A 87 2.89 -20.92 -1.16
C PHE A 87 3.31 -19.77 -0.23
N ILE A 88 4.49 -19.86 0.34
CA ILE A 88 5.08 -18.78 1.12
C ILE A 88 5.35 -17.57 0.22
N ASN A 89 5.96 -17.82 -0.94
CA ASN A 89 6.18 -16.79 -1.95
C ASN A 89 4.91 -16.60 -2.79
N THR A 90 4.27 -15.45 -2.64
CA THR A 90 3.05 -15.08 -3.38
C THR A 90 3.24 -15.14 -4.90
N TRP A 91 4.45 -14.88 -5.40
CA TRP A 91 4.75 -14.92 -6.84
C TRP A 91 4.85 -16.34 -7.42
N GLN A 92 4.81 -17.38 -6.58
CA GLN A 92 4.72 -18.78 -7.03
C GLN A 92 3.27 -19.27 -7.21
N ASP A 93 2.29 -18.48 -6.81
CA ASP A 93 0.89 -18.78 -7.09
C ASP A 93 0.49 -18.18 -8.44
N GLU A 94 0.23 -19.05 -9.41
CA GLU A 94 -0.12 -18.66 -10.78
C GLU A 94 -1.34 -17.75 -10.83
N ARG A 95 -2.31 -17.89 -9.90
CA ARG A 95 -3.51 -17.04 -9.85
C ARG A 95 -3.16 -15.58 -9.57
N VAL A 96 -2.15 -15.33 -8.75
CA VAL A 96 -1.65 -13.99 -8.45
C VAL A 96 -0.92 -13.41 -9.64
N VAL A 97 0.02 -14.19 -10.20
CA VAL A 97 0.81 -13.77 -11.37
C VAL A 97 -0.08 -13.50 -12.58
N ASP A 98 -1.07 -14.35 -12.83
CA ASP A 98 -2.03 -14.16 -13.92
C ASP A 98 -2.90 -12.91 -13.71
N ALA A 99 -3.35 -12.65 -12.49
CA ALA A 99 -4.10 -11.44 -12.17
C ALA A 99 -3.25 -10.17 -12.42
N VAL A 100 -1.96 -10.19 -12.03
CA VAL A 100 -1.03 -9.09 -12.35
C VAL A 100 -0.84 -8.94 -13.84
N LYS A 101 -0.55 -10.01 -14.58
CA LYS A 101 -0.36 -9.99 -16.04
C LYS A 101 -1.61 -9.49 -16.76
N LYS A 102 -2.79 -9.96 -16.36
CA LYS A 102 -4.08 -9.55 -16.92
C LYS A 102 -4.36 -8.05 -16.75
N SER A 103 -3.83 -7.44 -15.69
CA SER A 103 -3.98 -5.99 -15.48
C SER A 103 -3.24 -5.15 -16.52
N GLY A 104 -2.23 -5.70 -17.18
CA GLY A 104 -1.35 -5.00 -18.12
C GLY A 104 -0.42 -3.98 -17.45
N ARG A 105 -0.44 -3.87 -16.13
CA ARG A 105 0.32 -2.88 -15.36
C ARG A 105 1.76 -3.33 -15.15
N LYS A 106 2.68 -2.38 -15.07
CA LYS A 106 4.12 -2.66 -14.93
C LYS A 106 4.73 -2.16 -13.62
N GLN A 107 4.07 -1.24 -12.94
CA GLN A 107 4.48 -0.74 -11.62
C GLN A 107 3.75 -1.55 -10.55
N LEU A 108 4.48 -2.41 -9.84
CA LEU A 108 3.95 -3.18 -8.71
C LEU A 108 4.15 -2.41 -7.43
N VAL A 109 3.06 -2.06 -6.75
CA VAL A 109 3.08 -1.48 -5.41
C VAL A 109 2.75 -2.60 -4.44
N LEU A 110 3.72 -3.01 -3.63
CA LEU A 110 3.63 -4.16 -2.74
C LEU A 110 3.64 -3.74 -1.28
N ALA A 111 2.72 -4.27 -0.49
CA ALA A 111 2.75 -4.22 0.97
C ALA A 111 2.42 -5.59 1.55
N ALA A 112 3.14 -6.02 2.59
CA ALA A 112 3.02 -7.39 3.10
C ALA A 112 3.39 -7.54 4.58
N LEU A 113 2.84 -8.56 5.18
CA LEU A 113 3.31 -9.16 6.43
C LEU A 113 3.73 -10.63 6.18
N TRP A 114 5.02 -11.05 6.39
CA TRP A 114 6.07 -10.21 6.95
C TRP A 114 7.06 -9.78 5.86
N SER A 115 7.76 -8.67 6.10
CA SER A 115 8.68 -8.06 5.13
C SER A 115 9.77 -8.99 4.63
N GLU A 116 10.37 -9.74 5.55
CA GLU A 116 11.50 -10.66 5.26
C GLU A 116 11.11 -11.90 4.49
N ILE A 117 9.81 -12.19 4.41
CA ILE A 117 9.27 -13.41 3.79
C ILE A 117 8.30 -13.03 2.66
N CYS A 118 7.07 -12.66 3.02
CA CYS A 118 5.97 -12.49 2.08
C CYS A 118 6.10 -11.24 1.19
N LEU A 119 6.93 -10.26 1.58
CA LEU A 119 7.26 -9.12 0.72
C LEU A 119 8.52 -9.36 -0.10
N ALA A 120 9.60 -9.82 0.54
CA ALA A 120 10.91 -9.89 -0.09
C ALA A 120 10.96 -10.88 -1.26
N MET A 121 10.35 -12.05 -1.12
CA MET A 121 10.39 -13.08 -2.15
C MET A 121 9.67 -12.63 -3.44
N PRO A 122 8.40 -12.21 -3.42
CA PRO A 122 7.71 -11.76 -4.64
C PRO A 122 8.33 -10.50 -5.23
N ALA A 123 8.82 -9.57 -4.40
CA ALA A 123 9.48 -8.35 -4.89
C ALA A 123 10.71 -8.68 -5.73
N ILE A 124 11.59 -9.55 -5.23
CA ILE A 124 12.83 -9.93 -5.92
C ILE A 124 12.52 -10.72 -7.20
N GLN A 125 11.53 -11.63 -7.16
CA GLN A 125 11.16 -12.41 -8.33
C GLN A 125 10.52 -11.54 -9.42
N ALA A 126 9.61 -10.64 -9.05
CA ALA A 126 8.95 -9.73 -9.99
C ALA A 126 9.95 -8.77 -10.68
N LEU A 127 10.97 -8.30 -9.94
CA LEU A 127 12.07 -7.51 -10.52
C LEU A 127 12.79 -8.27 -11.62
N ALA A 128 13.09 -9.57 -11.40
CA ALA A 128 13.74 -10.41 -12.41
C ALA A 128 12.87 -10.64 -13.66
N GLU A 129 11.55 -10.50 -13.54
CA GLU A 129 10.59 -10.57 -14.64
C GLU A 129 10.33 -9.21 -15.32
N GLY A 130 11.06 -8.16 -14.92
CA GLY A 130 11.03 -6.84 -15.56
C GLY A 130 9.92 -5.92 -15.11
N TYR A 131 9.35 -6.15 -13.92
CA TYR A 131 8.45 -5.19 -13.28
C TYR A 131 9.23 -4.09 -12.55
N ASP A 132 8.64 -2.90 -12.48
CA ASP A 132 9.09 -1.84 -11.56
C ASP A 132 8.43 -2.12 -10.20
N VAL A 133 9.22 -2.44 -9.19
CA VAL A 133 8.68 -2.86 -7.89
C VAL A 133 8.89 -1.76 -6.86
N PHE A 134 7.78 -1.29 -6.30
CA PHE A 134 7.73 -0.33 -5.20
C PHE A 134 7.27 -1.05 -3.93
N ILE A 135 8.06 -1.00 -2.88
CA ILE A 135 7.76 -1.63 -1.60
C ILE A 135 7.30 -0.57 -0.60
N VAL A 136 6.08 -0.73 -0.07
CA VAL A 136 5.51 0.23 0.88
C VAL A 136 5.92 -0.17 2.29
N THR A 137 7.00 0.43 2.78
CA THR A 137 7.68 -0.01 3.99
C THR A 137 6.88 0.24 5.27
N ASP A 138 6.09 1.31 5.33
CA ASP A 138 5.25 1.68 6.47
C ASP A 138 3.83 1.08 6.43
N ALA A 139 3.51 0.30 5.41
CA ALA A 139 2.34 -0.59 5.32
C ALA A 139 2.75 -2.07 5.33
N SER A 140 4.02 -2.34 5.61
CA SER A 140 4.64 -3.65 5.75
C SER A 140 5.39 -3.73 7.07
N GLY A 141 5.66 -4.92 7.55
CA GLY A 141 6.41 -5.10 8.77
C GLY A 141 6.94 -6.52 8.94
N GLY A 142 7.87 -6.71 9.83
CA GLY A 142 8.56 -7.97 10.09
C GLY A 142 8.43 -8.44 11.55
N VAL A 143 8.92 -9.64 11.81
CA VAL A 143 8.90 -10.24 13.16
C VAL A 143 9.86 -9.53 14.12
N THR A 144 10.83 -8.78 13.63
CA THR A 144 11.70 -7.88 14.39
C THR A 144 12.06 -6.67 13.54
N ALA A 145 12.52 -5.58 14.18
CA ALA A 145 13.02 -4.40 13.47
C ALA A 145 14.19 -4.76 12.55
N GLU A 146 15.13 -5.61 13.02
CA GLU A 146 16.26 -6.06 12.21
C GLU A 146 15.80 -6.88 10.98
N ALA A 147 14.82 -7.79 11.15
CA ALA A 147 14.30 -8.58 10.05
C ALA A 147 13.67 -7.68 8.96
N HIS A 148 12.88 -6.68 9.37
CA HIS A 148 12.32 -5.69 8.46
C HIS A 148 13.41 -4.90 7.73
N ASP A 149 14.38 -4.33 8.46
CA ASP A 149 15.47 -3.54 7.90
C ASP A 149 16.30 -4.32 6.88
N MET A 150 16.68 -5.57 7.24
CA MET A 150 17.46 -6.42 6.34
C MET A 150 16.65 -6.80 5.09
N ALA A 151 15.34 -7.04 5.23
CA ALA A 151 14.46 -7.30 4.10
C ALA A 151 14.39 -6.10 3.13
N VAL A 152 14.19 -4.89 3.66
CA VAL A 152 14.16 -3.66 2.85
C VAL A 152 15.49 -3.47 2.12
N ARG A 153 16.62 -3.57 2.83
CA ARG A 153 17.96 -3.43 2.22
C ARG A 153 18.20 -4.47 1.13
N ARG A 154 17.78 -5.72 1.35
CA ARG A 154 17.89 -6.79 0.37
C ARG A 154 17.07 -6.50 -0.89
N MET A 155 15.84 -6.06 -0.74
CA MET A 155 14.97 -5.70 -1.87
C MET A 155 15.51 -4.49 -2.64
N VAL A 156 16.00 -3.47 -1.95
CA VAL A 156 16.64 -2.30 -2.57
C VAL A 156 17.89 -2.70 -3.34
N ALA A 157 18.74 -3.55 -2.78
CA ALA A 157 19.92 -4.07 -3.49
C ALA A 157 19.55 -4.87 -4.75
N ALA A 158 18.36 -5.50 -4.78
CA ALA A 158 17.82 -6.17 -5.96
C ALA A 158 17.18 -5.22 -6.98
N GLY A 159 16.94 -3.95 -6.62
CA GLY A 159 16.39 -2.92 -7.49
C GLY A 159 14.98 -2.44 -7.14
N ALA A 160 14.40 -2.87 -6.00
CA ALA A 160 13.13 -2.36 -5.52
C ALA A 160 13.25 -0.91 -5.02
N ILE A 161 12.18 -0.16 -5.16
CA ILE A 161 12.09 1.24 -4.73
C ILE A 161 11.29 1.29 -3.42
N PRO A 162 11.92 1.67 -2.28
CA PRO A 162 11.20 1.83 -1.03
C PRO A 162 10.41 3.13 -1.03
N VAL A 163 9.16 3.05 -0.62
CA VAL A 163 8.24 4.20 -0.49
C VAL A 163 7.41 4.07 0.79
N THR A 164 6.78 5.16 1.20
CA THR A 164 5.72 5.15 2.22
C THR A 164 4.36 5.24 1.55
N TRP A 165 3.28 4.84 2.26
CA TRP A 165 1.93 4.93 1.70
C TRP A 165 1.53 6.36 1.31
N LEU A 166 2.00 7.34 2.09
CA LEU A 166 1.74 8.74 1.81
C LEU A 166 2.52 9.24 0.57
N ALA A 167 3.73 8.73 0.34
CA ALA A 167 4.48 9.00 -0.89
C ALA A 167 3.75 8.42 -2.11
N VAL A 168 3.22 7.19 -2.02
CA VAL A 168 2.38 6.59 -3.07
C VAL A 168 1.18 7.47 -3.37
N ALA A 169 0.47 7.93 -2.35
CA ALA A 169 -0.68 8.82 -2.50
C ALA A 169 -0.31 10.14 -3.20
N GLY A 170 0.81 10.76 -2.80
CA GLY A 170 1.34 11.97 -3.40
C GLY A 170 1.74 11.79 -4.87
N GLU A 171 2.43 10.68 -5.18
CA GLU A 171 2.85 10.38 -6.55
C GLU A 171 1.68 10.07 -7.48
N TRP A 172 0.61 9.43 -6.98
CA TRP A 172 -0.60 9.22 -7.77
C TRP A 172 -1.40 10.51 -7.97
N GLN A 173 -1.48 11.40 -6.98
CA GLN A 173 -2.18 12.67 -7.12
C GLN A 173 -1.40 13.68 -7.96
N ARG A 174 -0.13 13.91 -7.67
CA ARG A 174 0.82 14.85 -8.32
C ARG A 174 0.38 16.31 -8.40
N ASP A 175 -0.89 16.58 -8.52
CA ASP A 175 -1.44 17.92 -8.73
C ASP A 175 -2.81 18.02 -8.07
N TRP A 176 -2.94 18.93 -7.16
CA TRP A 176 -4.21 19.19 -6.46
C TRP A 176 -5.29 19.78 -7.38
N ALA A 177 -4.93 20.31 -8.55
CA ALA A 177 -5.87 20.72 -9.58
C ALA A 177 -6.57 19.54 -10.28
N ARG A 178 -6.17 18.29 -10.01
CA ARG A 178 -6.88 17.09 -10.44
C ARG A 178 -8.12 16.84 -9.58
N GLU A 179 -9.15 17.66 -9.76
CA GLU A 179 -10.36 17.69 -8.94
C GLU A 179 -11.06 16.35 -8.77
N LYS A 180 -11.00 15.47 -9.81
CA LYS A 180 -11.63 14.15 -9.79
C LYS A 180 -11.17 13.26 -8.63
N THR A 181 -9.92 13.40 -8.20
CA THR A 181 -9.31 12.59 -7.15
C THR A 181 -8.96 13.37 -5.90
N ALA A 182 -8.81 14.70 -6.01
CA ALA A 182 -8.39 15.57 -4.92
C ALA A 182 -9.28 15.46 -3.67
N ALA A 183 -10.60 15.56 -3.85
CA ALA A 183 -11.55 15.47 -2.73
C ALA A 183 -11.55 14.08 -2.08
N GLY A 184 -11.48 13.00 -2.89
CA GLY A 184 -11.38 11.64 -2.39
C GLY A 184 -10.09 11.40 -1.60
N LEU A 185 -8.96 11.86 -2.13
CA LEU A 185 -7.68 11.76 -1.43
C LEU A 185 -7.67 12.59 -0.15
N ALA A 186 -8.22 13.82 -0.17
CA ALA A 186 -8.32 14.66 1.02
C ALA A 186 -9.07 13.94 2.16
N GLY A 187 -10.16 13.23 1.85
CA GLY A 187 -10.88 12.41 2.82
C GLY A 187 -10.01 11.28 3.41
N VAL A 188 -9.25 10.57 2.56
CA VAL A 188 -8.31 9.53 3.03
C VAL A 188 -7.22 10.12 3.91
N LEU A 189 -6.67 11.28 3.55
CA LEU A 189 -5.64 11.96 4.34
C LEU A 189 -6.18 12.43 5.70
N ALA A 190 -7.38 12.99 5.74
CA ALA A 190 -8.02 13.41 6.99
C ALA A 190 -8.20 12.24 7.96
N GLU A 191 -8.51 11.03 7.45
CA GLU A 191 -8.75 9.83 8.25
C GLU A 191 -7.46 9.09 8.63
N HIS A 192 -6.51 8.98 7.71
CA HIS A 192 -5.33 8.11 7.83
C HIS A 192 -3.98 8.85 7.83
N GLY A 193 -3.96 10.14 7.51
CA GLY A 193 -2.74 10.93 7.35
C GLY A 193 -2.01 11.30 8.64
N GLY A 194 -2.45 10.79 9.80
CA GLY A 194 -1.83 11.09 11.09
C GLY A 194 -1.80 12.60 11.37
N ALA A 195 -0.64 13.14 11.73
CA ALA A 195 -0.49 14.58 12.01
C ALA A 195 -0.86 15.48 10.82
N SER A 196 -0.57 15.03 9.60
CA SER A 196 -0.97 15.76 8.37
C SER A 196 -2.49 15.77 8.19
N GLY A 197 -3.17 14.68 8.53
CA GLY A 197 -4.63 14.61 8.52
C GLY A 197 -5.27 15.55 9.54
N VAL A 198 -4.72 15.60 10.76
CA VAL A 198 -5.15 16.53 11.80
C VAL A 198 -4.95 17.98 11.37
N ALA A 199 -3.78 18.33 10.81
CA ALA A 199 -3.50 19.66 10.31
C ALA A 199 -4.47 20.08 9.20
N PHE A 200 -4.77 19.18 8.27
CA PHE A 200 -5.74 19.40 7.21
C PHE A 200 -7.16 19.63 7.77
N ALA A 201 -7.60 18.85 8.75
CA ALA A 201 -8.90 19.04 9.39
C ALA A 201 -9.00 20.40 10.08
N TRP A 202 -7.95 20.86 10.75
CA TRP A 202 -7.91 22.19 11.38
C TRP A 202 -7.90 23.32 10.35
N GLU A 203 -7.16 23.17 9.25
CA GLU A 203 -7.20 24.14 8.16
C GLU A 203 -8.61 24.30 7.61
N MET A 204 -9.33 23.22 7.36
CA MET A 204 -10.72 23.26 6.91
C MET A 204 -11.65 23.94 7.91
N GLN A 205 -11.46 23.74 9.22
CA GLN A 205 -12.21 24.45 10.26
C GLN A 205 -11.94 25.96 10.26
N LEU A 206 -10.68 26.36 10.11
CA LEU A 206 -10.29 27.75 10.05
C LEU A 206 -10.86 28.44 8.81
N LEU A 207 -10.82 27.81 7.66
CA LEU A 207 -11.40 28.34 6.42
C LEU A 207 -12.93 28.45 6.49
N ALA A 208 -13.60 27.49 7.11
CA ALA A 208 -15.03 27.54 7.35
C ALA A 208 -15.41 28.73 8.29
N ALA A 209 -14.65 28.91 9.37
CA ALA A 209 -14.86 30.02 10.30
C ALA A 209 -14.65 31.42 9.66
N GLN A 210 -13.71 31.52 8.72
CA GLN A 210 -13.49 32.77 7.96
C GLN A 210 -14.67 33.10 7.04
N ARG A 211 -15.23 32.08 6.37
CA ARG A 211 -16.38 32.25 5.46
C ARG A 211 -17.68 32.63 6.19
N SER A 212 -17.81 32.28 7.46
CA SER A 212 -18.98 32.58 8.29
C SER A 212 -18.91 33.95 8.99
N ARG A 213 -17.81 34.70 8.86
CA ARG A 213 -17.69 36.05 9.41
C ARG A 213 -18.47 37.04 8.52
N PRO A 214 -19.33 37.90 9.08
CA PRO A 214 -19.96 38.95 8.31
C PRO A 214 -18.89 39.89 7.72
N PRO A 215 -19.12 40.45 6.53
CA PRO A 215 -18.22 41.46 5.98
C PRO A 215 -18.07 42.62 6.96
N SER A 216 -16.83 43.01 7.27
CA SER A 216 -16.47 44.16 8.12
C SER A 216 -16.82 45.48 7.46
#